data_5b6f2ac272b94f0d375833d5d84a8398
#
_entry.id   5b6f2ac272b94f0d375833d5d84a8398
#
_cell.length_a   1.000
_cell.length_b   1.000
_cell.length_c   1.000
_cell.angle_alpha   90.00
_cell.angle_beta   90.00
_cell.angle_gamma   90.00
#
_symmetry.space_group_name_H-M   'P 1'
#
loop_
_entity.id
_entity.type
_entity.pdbx_description
1 polymer ?
#
loop_
_entity_poly.entity_id
_entity_poly.type
_entity_poly.pdbx_seq_one_letter_code
_entity_poly.pdbx_strand_id
1 'polypeptide(L)'
;KPNGAFLSGNYLEYNVMPYGGLLNYGWLDKNLSLAGRILIKKKNTWNSKIIDFQKTVAVVPSVAIHQNDKANSNLDLNMQTDLQPVFFLSEKTSDWIDFLKKELKLTTETIGDYELFLYDNSKPELFGKKDEFLLSPRIDNLTSVCAALESFLESSSENIQVFCSF
;
A
#
# COMPACT_ATOMS: atom_id res chain seq x y z
N LYS A 1 10.25 9.25 9.71
CA LYS A 1 10.58 8.66 8.39
C LYS A 1 10.90 7.20 8.59
N PRO A 2 10.32 6.28 7.84
CA PRO A 2 10.75 4.89 7.88
C PRO A 2 12.24 4.81 7.53
N ASN A 3 12.95 3.92 8.20
CA ASN A 3 14.40 3.77 8.03
C ASN A 3 14.82 3.15 6.68
N GLY A 4 13.90 3.07 5.72
CA GLY A 4 14.17 2.57 4.39
C GLY A 4 14.18 1.05 4.28
N ALA A 5 14.76 0.56 3.19
CA ALA A 5 14.93 -0.86 2.93
C ALA A 5 15.98 -1.47 3.86
N PHE A 6 15.77 -2.71 4.29
CA PHE A 6 16.72 -3.50 5.05
C PHE A 6 16.70 -4.97 4.59
N LEU A 7 17.67 -5.74 5.03
CA LEU A 7 17.75 -7.17 4.74
C LEU A 7 17.49 -7.98 6.00
N SER A 8 16.59 -8.95 5.88
CA SER A 8 16.37 -10.01 6.85
C SER A 8 16.81 -11.33 6.20
N GLY A 9 18.02 -11.79 6.51
CA GLY A 9 18.68 -12.81 5.70
C GLY A 9 18.83 -12.34 4.24
N ASN A 10 18.27 -13.08 3.30
CA ASN A 10 18.27 -12.74 1.88
C ASN A 10 16.95 -12.06 1.43
N TYR A 11 16.06 -11.73 2.35
CA TYR A 11 14.83 -11.02 2.02
C TYR A 11 15.03 -9.52 2.12
N LEU A 12 14.66 -8.80 1.07
CA LEU A 12 14.55 -7.36 1.13
C LEU A 12 13.18 -6.99 1.70
N GLU A 13 13.22 -6.33 2.82
CA GLU A 13 12.07 -5.81 3.54
C GLU A 13 12.12 -4.28 3.59
N TYR A 14 11.01 -3.66 3.90
CA TYR A 14 10.92 -2.21 4.02
C TYR A 14 10.24 -1.82 5.33
N ASN A 15 10.86 -0.92 6.08
CA ASN A 15 10.22 -0.35 7.27
C ASN A 15 9.01 0.47 6.84
N VAL A 16 7.84 0.05 7.29
CA VAL A 16 6.57 0.73 7.03
C VAL A 16 5.97 1.26 8.33
N MET A 17 5.12 2.25 8.18
CA MET A 17 4.34 2.82 9.25
C MET A 17 2.86 2.79 8.85
N PRO A 18 1.97 2.26 9.68
CA PRO A 18 0.55 2.33 9.45
C PRO A 18 0.06 3.77 9.31
N TYR A 19 -0.91 3.98 8.44
CA TYR A 19 -1.60 5.24 8.29
C TYR A 19 -3.06 5.07 8.71
N GLY A 20 -3.47 5.76 9.78
CA GLY A 20 -4.79 5.64 10.37
C GLY A 20 -4.94 4.47 11.35
N GLY A 21 -6.16 4.19 11.77
CA GLY A 21 -6.51 3.08 12.65
C GLY A 21 -6.70 1.79 11.87
N LEU A 22 -5.68 0.94 11.84
CA LEU A 22 -5.69 -0.30 11.06
C LEU A 22 -5.98 -1.53 11.94
N LEU A 23 -6.65 -2.50 11.35
CA LEU A 23 -6.70 -3.87 11.87
C LEU A 23 -5.43 -4.59 11.43
N ASN A 24 -4.46 -4.73 12.33
CA ASN A 24 -3.14 -5.28 12.02
C ASN A 24 -3.20 -6.66 11.35
N TYR A 25 -4.03 -7.57 11.87
CA TYR A 25 -4.20 -8.91 11.31
C TYR A 25 -4.73 -8.90 9.86
N GLY A 26 -5.46 -7.85 9.47
CA GLY A 26 -6.01 -7.71 8.13
C GLY A 26 -4.96 -7.49 7.04
N TRP A 27 -3.69 -7.28 7.41
CA TRP A 27 -2.57 -7.08 6.48
C TRP A 27 -1.77 -8.34 6.23
N LEU A 28 -1.92 -9.37 7.08
CA LEU A 28 -1.23 -10.64 6.90
C LEU A 28 -1.71 -11.35 5.65
N ASP A 29 -0.77 -11.93 4.90
CA ASP A 29 -0.99 -12.76 3.71
C ASP A 29 -1.78 -12.09 2.57
N LYS A 30 -1.82 -10.76 2.57
CA LYS A 30 -2.47 -9.98 1.51
C LYS A 30 -1.55 -9.75 0.31
N ASN A 31 -2.16 -9.70 -0.85
CA ASN A 31 -1.52 -9.28 -2.09
C ASN A 31 -1.30 -7.77 -2.09
N LEU A 32 -0.15 -7.31 -1.62
CA LEU A 32 0.11 -5.88 -1.50
C LEU A 32 0.70 -5.30 -2.78
N SER A 33 0.12 -4.22 -3.25
CA SER A 33 0.65 -3.37 -4.32
C SER A 33 1.20 -2.07 -3.74
N LEU A 34 1.82 -1.26 -4.60
CA LEU A 34 2.49 -0.03 -4.24
C LEU A 34 1.98 1.12 -5.11
N ALA A 35 1.56 2.20 -4.48
CA ALA A 35 1.14 3.43 -5.14
C ALA A 35 1.64 4.66 -4.39
N GLY A 36 1.67 5.80 -5.07
CA GLY A 36 2.06 7.06 -4.45
C GLY A 36 2.75 8.02 -5.40
N ARG A 37 3.58 8.87 -4.86
CA ARG A 37 4.29 9.91 -5.60
C ARG A 37 5.80 9.66 -5.59
N ILE A 38 6.44 9.91 -6.73
CA ILE A 38 7.89 9.82 -6.89
C ILE A 38 8.43 11.07 -7.56
N LEU A 39 9.57 11.56 -7.08
CA LEU A 39 10.32 12.64 -7.70
C LEU A 39 11.43 12.08 -8.58
N ILE A 40 11.40 12.41 -9.85
CA ILE A 40 12.35 11.93 -10.85
C ILE A 40 13.12 13.12 -11.41
N LYS A 41 14.44 13.00 -11.41
CA LYS A 41 15.32 13.96 -12.06
C LYS A 41 15.72 13.47 -13.44
N LYS A 42 15.44 14.29 -14.45
CA LYS A 42 15.89 14.09 -15.83
C LYS A 42 16.68 15.31 -16.26
N LYS A 43 17.97 15.12 -16.58
CA LYS A 43 18.91 16.24 -16.79
C LYS A 43 18.92 17.14 -15.54
N ASN A 44 18.55 18.40 -15.68
CA ASN A 44 18.49 19.38 -14.58
C ASN A 44 17.07 19.69 -14.09
N THR A 45 16.05 18.93 -14.54
CA THR A 45 14.65 19.20 -14.19
C THR A 45 14.12 18.10 -13.28
N TRP A 46 13.44 18.50 -12.21
CA TRP A 46 12.69 17.63 -11.33
C TRP A 46 11.24 17.54 -11.79
N ASN A 47 10.72 16.32 -11.86
CA ASN A 47 9.33 16.05 -12.19
C ASN A 47 8.72 15.16 -11.12
N SER A 48 7.52 15.53 -10.66
CA SER A 48 6.70 14.68 -9.81
C SER A 48 5.81 13.79 -10.67
N LYS A 49 5.73 12.50 -10.32
CA LYS A 49 4.89 11.53 -11.02
C LYS A 49 4.12 10.71 -9.99
N ILE A 50 2.82 10.55 -10.22
CA ILE A 50 2.00 9.59 -9.49
C ILE A 50 2.19 8.22 -10.15
N ILE A 51 2.37 7.21 -9.33
CA ILE A 51 2.57 5.82 -9.76
C ILE A 51 1.60 4.90 -9.03
N ASP A 52 1.21 3.84 -9.71
CA ASP A 52 0.45 2.73 -9.17
C ASP A 52 0.86 1.46 -9.92
N PHE A 53 1.35 0.46 -9.19
CA PHE A 53 1.87 -0.76 -9.82
C PHE A 53 0.77 -1.75 -10.22
N GLN A 54 -0.38 -1.72 -9.57
CA GLN A 54 -1.56 -2.55 -9.87
C GLN A 54 -1.26 -4.06 -9.97
N LYS A 55 -0.23 -4.50 -9.27
CA LYS A 55 0.19 -5.89 -9.17
C LYS A 55 0.75 -6.16 -7.79
N THR A 56 0.77 -7.41 -7.38
CA THR A 56 1.42 -7.80 -6.12
C THR A 56 2.92 -7.56 -6.21
N VAL A 57 3.45 -6.80 -5.27
CA VAL A 57 4.88 -6.49 -5.13
C VAL A 57 5.44 -6.84 -3.76
N ALA A 58 4.57 -7.03 -2.78
CA ALA A 58 4.95 -7.35 -1.41
C ALA A 58 3.90 -8.20 -0.71
N VAL A 59 4.31 -8.83 0.36
CA VAL A 59 3.44 -9.55 1.31
C VAL A 59 3.97 -9.35 2.72
N VAL A 60 3.07 -9.26 3.70
CA VAL A 60 3.39 -9.42 5.12
C VAL A 60 3.05 -10.86 5.47
N PRO A 61 4.04 -11.77 5.56
CA PRO A 61 3.75 -13.18 5.76
C PRO A 61 3.30 -13.46 7.18
N SER A 62 2.27 -14.30 7.34
CA SER A 62 1.95 -14.89 8.64
C SER A 62 2.97 -15.97 9.03
N VAL A 63 3.09 -16.20 10.31
CA VAL A 63 3.98 -17.24 10.84
C VAL A 63 3.21 -18.54 11.05
N ALA A 64 3.80 -19.65 10.62
CA ALA A 64 3.20 -20.98 10.79
C ALA A 64 2.98 -21.31 12.28
N ILE A 65 1.93 -22.07 12.57
CA ILE A 65 1.55 -22.48 13.93
C ILE A 65 2.70 -23.14 14.70
N HIS A 66 3.59 -23.85 14.01
CA HIS A 66 4.77 -24.48 14.60
C HIS A 66 5.83 -23.50 15.10
N GLN A 67 5.76 -22.25 14.70
CA GLN A 67 6.66 -21.16 15.10
C GLN A 67 5.98 -20.18 16.05
N ASN A 68 4.65 -20.21 16.12
CA ASN A 68 3.85 -19.39 17.02
C ASN A 68 2.65 -20.21 17.54
N ASP A 69 2.82 -20.83 18.69
CA ASP A 69 1.79 -21.64 19.35
C ASP A 69 0.56 -20.85 19.78
N LYS A 70 0.66 -19.50 19.83
CA LYS A 70 -0.42 -18.58 20.17
C LYS A 70 -1.15 -18.03 18.95
N ALA A 71 -0.76 -18.38 17.73
CA ALA A 71 -1.32 -17.83 16.50
C ALA A 71 -2.86 -17.88 16.44
N ASN A 72 -3.47 -18.91 17.00
CA ASN A 72 -4.92 -19.11 17.02
C ASN A 72 -5.61 -18.69 18.34
N SER A 73 -4.86 -18.27 19.35
CA SER A 73 -5.41 -17.95 20.68
C SER A 73 -5.20 -16.51 21.11
N ASN A 74 -4.10 -15.89 20.71
CA ASN A 74 -3.79 -14.51 21.05
C ASN A 74 -2.82 -13.91 20.00
N LEU A 75 -3.37 -13.35 18.96
CA LEU A 75 -2.60 -12.68 17.90
C LEU A 75 -2.29 -11.25 18.33
N ASP A 76 -1.24 -11.09 19.13
CA ASP A 76 -0.70 -9.78 19.51
C ASP A 76 0.44 -9.40 18.56
N LEU A 77 0.12 -8.61 17.54
CA LEU A 77 1.05 -8.22 16.48
C LEU A 77 1.77 -6.93 16.84
N ASN A 78 3.08 -6.99 16.91
CA ASN A 78 3.93 -5.82 16.99
C ASN A 78 4.11 -5.21 15.59
N MET A 79 3.65 -3.97 15.42
CA MET A 79 3.72 -3.28 14.12
C MET A 79 5.14 -3.08 13.59
N GLN A 80 6.15 -3.04 14.46
CA GLN A 80 7.54 -2.80 14.06
C GLN A 80 8.28 -4.07 13.65
N THR A 81 7.85 -5.23 14.13
CA THR A 81 8.53 -6.51 13.87
C THR A 81 7.71 -7.46 13.02
N ASP A 82 6.38 -7.48 13.22
CA ASP A 82 5.53 -8.51 12.64
C ASP A 82 4.80 -8.05 11.38
N LEU A 83 4.79 -6.72 11.10
CA LEU A 83 4.15 -6.14 9.92
C LEU A 83 5.14 -5.61 8.89
N GLN A 84 6.36 -6.14 8.86
CA GLN A 84 7.33 -5.76 7.85
C GLN A 84 7.05 -6.49 6.53
N PRO A 85 6.80 -5.75 5.43
CA PRO A 85 6.52 -6.36 4.15
C PRO A 85 7.79 -6.89 3.50
N VAL A 86 7.73 -8.12 3.02
CA VAL A 86 8.75 -8.76 2.20
C VAL A 86 8.47 -8.44 0.74
N PHE A 87 9.49 -7.96 0.02
CA PHE A 87 9.38 -7.60 -1.39
C PHE A 87 10.01 -8.62 -2.32
N PHE A 88 11.27 -8.94 -2.13
CA PHE A 88 12.01 -9.88 -2.99
C PHE A 88 13.30 -10.36 -2.33
N LEU A 89 13.95 -11.34 -2.95
CA LEU A 89 15.28 -11.80 -2.51
C LEU A 89 16.35 -10.84 -3.01
N SER A 90 17.25 -10.45 -2.12
CA SER A 90 18.36 -9.55 -2.43
C SER A 90 19.52 -9.72 -1.46
N GLU A 91 20.70 -9.32 -1.91
CA GLU A 91 21.91 -9.21 -1.09
C GLU A 91 22.25 -7.75 -0.74
N LYS A 92 21.52 -6.79 -1.31
CA LYS A 92 21.80 -5.35 -1.16
C LYS A 92 20.53 -4.54 -0.96
N THR A 93 20.54 -3.65 -0.01
CA THR A 93 19.42 -2.70 0.19
C THR A 93 19.26 -1.72 -0.98
N SER A 94 20.34 -1.44 -1.73
CA SER A 94 20.28 -0.58 -2.92
C SER A 94 19.41 -1.12 -4.04
N ASP A 95 19.14 -2.43 -4.08
CA ASP A 95 18.31 -3.09 -5.08
C ASP A 95 16.85 -2.60 -5.05
N TRP A 96 16.45 -1.96 -3.95
CA TRP A 96 15.17 -1.25 -3.88
C TRP A 96 15.02 -0.16 -4.95
N ILE A 97 16.05 0.67 -5.10
CA ILE A 97 16.04 1.74 -6.12
C ILE A 97 16.08 1.17 -7.53
N ASP A 98 16.82 0.09 -7.72
CA ASP A 98 16.90 -0.60 -9.02
C ASP A 98 15.57 -1.28 -9.36
N PHE A 99 14.89 -1.86 -8.38
CA PHE A 99 13.53 -2.36 -8.53
C PHE A 99 12.57 -1.25 -8.98
N LEU A 100 12.56 -0.10 -8.29
CA LEU A 100 11.71 1.03 -8.68
C LEU A 100 12.03 1.52 -10.10
N LYS A 101 13.30 1.65 -10.45
CA LYS A 101 13.72 2.07 -11.80
C LYS A 101 13.22 1.09 -12.86
N LYS A 102 13.39 -0.20 -12.63
CA LYS A 102 12.95 -1.26 -13.54
C LYS A 102 11.44 -1.21 -13.75
N GLU A 103 10.66 -1.15 -12.67
CA GLU A 103 9.21 -1.12 -12.74
C GLU A 103 8.67 0.14 -13.44
N LEU A 104 9.33 1.26 -13.24
CA LEU A 104 8.96 2.54 -13.85
C LEU A 104 9.58 2.75 -15.23
N LYS A 105 10.37 1.77 -15.73
CA LYS A 105 11.09 1.82 -17.02
C LYS A 105 11.97 3.07 -17.14
N LEU A 106 12.63 3.44 -16.04
CA LEU A 106 13.58 4.55 -16.00
C LEU A 106 14.96 4.06 -16.47
N THR A 107 15.56 4.76 -17.41
CA THR A 107 16.86 4.39 -17.99
C THR A 107 17.99 5.34 -17.60
N THR A 108 17.73 6.63 -17.68
CA THR A 108 18.74 7.70 -17.44
C THR A 108 18.33 8.62 -16.30
N GLU A 109 17.13 8.45 -15.80
CA GLU A 109 16.57 9.27 -14.74
C GLU A 109 17.10 8.83 -13.37
N THR A 110 17.19 9.78 -12.45
CA THR A 110 17.52 9.53 -11.05
C THR A 110 16.27 9.71 -10.19
N ILE A 111 16.00 8.76 -9.32
CA ILE A 111 14.97 8.89 -8.28
C ILE A 111 15.56 9.76 -7.17
N GLY A 112 14.89 10.87 -6.88
CA GLY A 112 15.32 11.81 -5.83
C GLY A 112 14.67 11.52 -4.50
N ASP A 113 13.36 11.40 -4.49
CA ASP A 113 12.56 11.09 -3.30
C ASP A 113 11.25 10.43 -3.72
N TYR A 114 10.57 9.82 -2.75
CA TYR A 114 9.27 9.18 -2.98
C TYR A 114 8.46 9.12 -1.69
N GLU A 115 7.14 9.14 -1.87
CA GLU A 115 6.14 8.89 -0.85
C GLU A 115 5.23 7.80 -1.38
N LEU A 116 5.45 6.58 -0.91
CA LEU A 116 4.80 5.38 -1.42
C LEU A 116 4.02 4.69 -0.31
N PHE A 117 2.87 4.14 -0.68
CA PHE A 117 1.95 3.44 0.20
C PHE A 117 1.70 2.04 -0.33
N LEU A 118 1.72 1.07 0.58
CA LEU A 118 1.21 -0.26 0.31
C LEU A 118 -0.30 -0.27 0.44
N TYR A 119 -0.94 -1.03 -0.43
CA TYR A 119 -2.37 -1.23 -0.37
C TYR A 119 -2.75 -2.66 -0.78
N ASP A 120 -3.87 -3.15 -0.26
CA ASP A 120 -4.44 -4.43 -0.66
C ASP A 120 -4.94 -4.33 -2.11
N ASN A 121 -4.32 -5.11 -3.01
CA ASN A 121 -4.59 -5.15 -4.45
C ASN A 121 -5.74 -6.12 -4.80
N SER A 122 -6.46 -6.62 -3.82
CA SER A 122 -7.65 -7.46 -4.06
C SER A 122 -8.70 -6.66 -4.82
N LYS A 123 -9.33 -7.30 -5.79
CA LYS A 123 -10.43 -6.68 -6.55
C LYS A 123 -11.72 -6.75 -5.75
N PRO A 124 -12.58 -5.73 -5.87
CA PRO A 124 -13.96 -5.84 -5.36
C PRO A 124 -14.68 -7.00 -6.02
N GLU A 125 -15.49 -7.70 -5.23
CA GLU A 125 -16.25 -8.87 -5.69
C GLU A 125 -17.64 -8.87 -5.07
N LEU A 126 -18.65 -9.16 -5.90
CA LEU A 126 -20.00 -9.44 -5.42
C LEU A 126 -20.13 -10.93 -5.15
N PHE A 127 -20.82 -11.29 -4.09
CA PHE A 127 -21.05 -12.68 -3.73
C PHE A 127 -22.38 -12.87 -3.01
N GLY A 128 -22.75 -14.13 -2.82
CA GLY A 128 -24.03 -14.55 -2.26
C GLY A 128 -24.90 -15.21 -3.31
N LYS A 129 -26.09 -15.71 -2.93
CA LYS A 129 -27.00 -16.40 -3.86
C LYS A 129 -27.54 -15.48 -4.96
N LYS A 130 -27.60 -14.18 -4.69
CA LYS A 130 -28.17 -13.15 -5.59
C LYS A 130 -27.26 -11.92 -5.64
N ASP A 131 -25.97 -12.11 -5.42
CA ASP A 131 -24.96 -11.04 -5.38
C ASP A 131 -25.27 -9.94 -4.34
N GLU A 132 -25.90 -10.35 -3.24
CA GLU A 132 -26.38 -9.41 -2.20
C GLU A 132 -25.27 -8.86 -1.30
N PHE A 133 -24.04 -9.35 -1.41
CA PHE A 133 -22.90 -8.89 -0.63
C PHE A 133 -21.80 -8.33 -1.52
N LEU A 134 -21.14 -7.30 -1.03
CA LEU A 134 -19.91 -6.74 -1.64
C LEU A 134 -18.72 -7.02 -0.71
N LEU A 135 -17.71 -7.72 -1.23
CA LEU A 135 -16.41 -7.84 -0.62
C LEU A 135 -15.46 -6.87 -1.31
N SER A 136 -14.89 -5.94 -0.57
CA SER A 136 -13.93 -4.98 -1.11
C SER A 136 -12.99 -4.47 -0.01
N PRO A 137 -11.71 -4.23 -0.32
CA PRO A 137 -10.88 -3.43 0.58
C PRO A 137 -11.40 -1.97 0.63
N ARG A 138 -11.17 -1.29 1.73
CA ARG A 138 -11.42 0.15 1.89
C ARG A 138 -12.90 0.58 1.80
N ILE A 139 -13.85 -0.29 2.11
CA ILE A 139 -15.27 0.09 2.22
C ILE A 139 -15.42 1.22 3.24
N ASP A 140 -14.78 1.10 4.39
CA ASP A 140 -14.49 2.22 5.27
C ASP A 140 -13.22 2.93 4.75
N ASN A 141 -13.27 4.18 4.29
CA ASN A 141 -14.49 5.02 4.27
C ASN A 141 -14.95 5.38 2.84
N LEU A 142 -14.54 4.63 1.81
CA LEU A 142 -14.86 4.97 0.42
C LEU A 142 -16.37 5.04 0.15
N THR A 143 -17.21 4.30 0.86
CA THR A 143 -18.66 4.42 0.75
C THR A 143 -19.14 5.82 1.13
N SER A 144 -18.62 6.36 2.23
CA SER A 144 -18.95 7.73 2.66
C SER A 144 -18.39 8.78 1.69
N VAL A 145 -17.19 8.55 1.15
CA VAL A 145 -16.59 9.45 0.15
C VAL A 145 -17.43 9.46 -1.13
N CYS A 146 -17.86 8.29 -1.63
CA CYS A 146 -18.72 8.21 -2.82
C CYS A 146 -20.05 8.91 -2.60
N ALA A 147 -20.75 8.64 -1.49
CA ALA A 147 -22.01 9.26 -1.18
C ALA A 147 -21.92 10.79 -1.06
N ALA A 148 -20.86 11.28 -0.42
CA ALA A 148 -20.60 12.72 -0.30
C ALA A 148 -20.27 13.36 -1.65
N LEU A 149 -19.48 12.67 -2.51
CA LEU A 149 -19.16 13.15 -3.85
C LEU A 149 -20.41 13.22 -4.74
N GLU A 150 -21.23 12.19 -4.75
CA GLU A 150 -22.49 12.17 -5.50
C GLU A 150 -23.41 13.32 -5.04
N SER A 151 -23.60 13.47 -3.74
CA SER A 151 -24.40 14.58 -3.18
C SER A 151 -23.83 15.95 -3.57
N PHE A 152 -22.50 16.10 -3.59
CA PHE A 152 -21.84 17.34 -4.01
C PHE A 152 -22.09 17.64 -5.49
N LEU A 153 -22.01 16.64 -6.36
CA LEU A 153 -22.22 16.80 -7.80
C LEU A 153 -23.68 17.10 -8.16
N GLU A 154 -24.64 16.60 -7.39
CA GLU A 154 -26.07 16.83 -7.60
C GLU A 154 -26.57 18.11 -6.92
N SER A 155 -25.79 18.68 -6.00
CA SER A 155 -26.21 19.87 -5.28
C SER A 155 -26.19 21.12 -6.15
N SER A 156 -27.19 21.98 -6.00
CA SER A 156 -27.20 23.33 -6.56
C SER A 156 -27.15 24.33 -5.42
N SER A 157 -26.25 25.30 -5.50
CA SER A 157 -26.11 26.34 -4.48
C SER A 157 -25.63 27.63 -5.12
N GLU A 158 -26.08 28.76 -4.60
CA GLU A 158 -25.54 30.08 -4.92
C GLU A 158 -24.19 30.34 -4.22
N ASN A 159 -23.82 29.49 -3.26
CA ASN A 159 -22.56 29.57 -2.52
C ASN A 159 -21.48 28.72 -3.16
N ILE A 160 -20.23 29.07 -2.91
CA ILE A 160 -19.07 28.25 -3.27
C ILE A 160 -19.08 27.00 -2.40
N GLN A 161 -19.14 25.84 -3.04
CA GLN A 161 -19.05 24.53 -2.40
C GLN A 161 -17.68 23.92 -2.67
N VAL A 162 -17.11 23.27 -1.66
CA VAL A 162 -15.82 22.57 -1.76
C VAL A 162 -15.97 21.19 -1.18
N PHE A 163 -15.61 20.18 -1.97
CA PHE A 163 -15.49 18.79 -1.51
C PHE A 163 -14.02 18.42 -1.39
N CYS A 164 -13.59 17.91 -0.22
CA CYS A 164 -12.23 17.44 0.01
C CYS A 164 -12.27 16.03 0.61
N SER A 165 -11.43 15.15 0.09
CA SER A 165 -11.18 13.83 0.66
C SER A 165 -9.68 13.68 0.91
N PHE A 166 -9.31 13.31 2.14
CA PHE A 166 -7.93 13.15 2.61
C PHE A 166 -7.63 11.67 2.85
#